data_c25c14544ea271de173420756f215e24
#
_entry.id   c25c14544ea271de173420756f215e24
#
_cell.length_a   1.000
_cell.length_b   1.000
_cell.length_c   1.000
_cell.angle_alpha   90.00
_cell.angle_beta   90.00
_cell.angle_gamma   90.00
#
_symmetry.space_group_name_H-M   'P 1'
#
loop_
_entity.id
_entity.type
_entity.pdbx_description
1 polymer ?
#
loop_
_entity_poly.entity_id
_entity_poly.type
_entity_poly.pdbx_seq_one_letter_code
_entity_poly.pdbx_strand_id
1 'polypeptide(L)'
;MKVSLPSEISYPIEYKYAKGNWENEEITRTGQKTKNRTLTKRVRSVSDKVARFRYNGNSDYNRFLPIIEKVNDFLFPSLPSRRAIQVLLPYNYYINPDKRYKVLYLNDGQNLWDKSAPFGNWSLDQKIAQLSAGGKNNVIVVAIDHGGQERIKEFTPINGTRVGKADGQKYLRDIVNCVKPYIDSKYRTLPQRENTGIGGSSMGGLISIYAGIMFPDIFGKLMIFSPSLWIIQNSHIETLRFFTPFQTKIYLYAGGKESASMLPSMRRLKHNLEAQDFFQKVIDVKLTIDPKGRHTETKWGKEVVSAVTWLFIVDFKNHINFRFFNLWLKSKAME
;
A
#
# COMPACT_ATOMS: atom_id res chain seq x y z
N MET A 1 -9.88 -23.27 11.73
CA MET A 1 -10.86 -24.08 10.97
C MET A 1 -11.31 -25.22 11.87
N LYS A 2 -12.60 -25.53 11.93
CA LYS A 2 -13.13 -26.66 12.68
C LYS A 2 -13.51 -27.75 11.67
N VAL A 3 -13.00 -28.96 11.85
CA VAL A 3 -13.30 -30.11 10.98
C VAL A 3 -13.87 -31.20 11.86
N SER A 4 -15.04 -31.71 11.49
CA SER A 4 -15.66 -32.86 12.16
C SER A 4 -15.20 -34.14 11.47
N LEU A 5 -14.62 -35.07 12.23
CA LEU A 5 -14.24 -36.39 11.72
C LEU A 5 -15.31 -37.41 12.09
N PRO A 6 -15.62 -38.38 11.22
CA PRO A 6 -16.51 -39.47 11.54
C PRO A 6 -16.07 -40.22 12.80
N SER A 7 -17.04 -40.83 13.50
CA SER A 7 -16.74 -41.62 14.72
C SER A 7 -15.89 -42.87 14.44
N GLU A 8 -16.07 -43.47 13.27
CA GLU A 8 -15.44 -44.74 12.87
C GLU A 8 -14.23 -44.57 11.94
N ILE A 9 -13.50 -43.45 12.04
CA ILE A 9 -12.35 -43.22 11.18
C ILE A 9 -11.14 -44.01 11.68
N SER A 10 -10.46 -44.73 10.77
CA SER A 10 -9.22 -45.47 11.07
C SER A 10 -8.00 -44.54 10.99
N TYR A 11 -7.01 -44.79 11.84
CA TYR A 11 -5.74 -44.07 11.86
C TYR A 11 -4.62 -44.95 11.28
N PRO A 12 -3.58 -44.34 10.64
CA PRO A 12 -3.33 -42.92 10.52
C PRO A 12 -4.18 -42.22 9.45
N ILE A 13 -4.52 -40.95 9.70
CA ILE A 13 -5.18 -40.08 8.71
C ILE A 13 -4.13 -39.17 8.09
N GLU A 14 -4.09 -39.10 6.76
CA GLU A 14 -3.30 -38.09 6.06
C GLU A 14 -4.16 -36.87 5.75
N TYR A 15 -3.55 -35.68 5.90
CA TYR A 15 -4.23 -34.41 5.60
C TYR A 15 -3.26 -33.35 5.07
N LYS A 16 -3.82 -32.36 4.44
CA LYS A 16 -3.11 -31.21 3.88
C LYS A 16 -4.00 -29.98 3.88
N TYR A 17 -3.42 -28.81 3.92
CA TYR A 17 -4.15 -27.56 3.84
C TYR A 17 -4.29 -27.07 2.39
N ALA A 18 -5.49 -26.58 2.03
CA ALA A 18 -5.76 -25.92 0.76
C ALA A 18 -6.66 -24.71 0.96
N LYS A 19 -6.54 -23.69 0.12
CA LYS A 19 -7.43 -22.52 0.11
C LYS A 19 -8.54 -22.70 -0.92
N GLY A 20 -9.65 -23.28 -0.50
CA GLY A 20 -10.85 -23.46 -1.32
C GLY A 20 -10.81 -24.72 -2.17
N ASN A 21 -9.76 -24.97 -2.94
CA ASN A 21 -9.57 -26.13 -3.81
C ASN A 21 -8.14 -26.67 -3.78
N TRP A 22 -7.90 -27.83 -4.38
CA TRP A 22 -6.59 -28.48 -4.41
C TRP A 22 -5.55 -27.77 -5.30
N GLU A 23 -5.96 -26.92 -6.22
CA GLU A 23 -5.04 -26.06 -6.99
C GLU A 23 -4.32 -25.05 -6.08
N ASN A 24 -4.91 -24.76 -4.92
CA ASN A 24 -4.38 -23.85 -3.91
C ASN A 24 -3.86 -24.62 -2.68
N GLU A 25 -3.28 -25.82 -2.88
CA GLU A 25 -2.67 -26.61 -1.81
C GLU A 25 -1.48 -25.91 -1.16
N GLU A 26 -1.16 -26.29 0.08
CA GLU A 26 0.04 -25.81 0.76
C GLU A 26 1.32 -26.28 0.08
N ILE A 27 2.33 -25.40 0.10
CA ILE A 27 3.66 -25.65 -0.47
C ILE A 27 4.75 -25.20 0.51
N THR A 28 5.97 -25.66 0.28
CA THR A 28 7.14 -25.22 1.01
C THR A 28 7.42 -23.72 0.80
N ARG A 29 8.31 -23.15 1.59
CA ARG A 29 8.77 -21.77 1.41
C ARG A 29 9.37 -21.53 0.02
N THR A 30 9.98 -22.56 -0.58
CA THR A 30 10.62 -22.54 -1.91
C THR A 30 9.66 -22.88 -3.07
N GLY A 31 8.36 -23.10 -2.79
CA GLY A 31 7.36 -23.37 -3.82
C GLY A 31 7.16 -24.84 -4.19
N GLN A 32 7.85 -25.77 -3.53
CA GLN A 32 7.72 -27.20 -3.78
C GLN A 32 6.51 -27.79 -3.07
N LYS A 33 6.01 -28.94 -3.54
CA LYS A 33 4.95 -29.70 -2.83
C LYS A 33 5.44 -30.07 -1.44
N THR A 34 4.56 -29.90 -0.45
CA THR A 34 4.76 -30.48 0.89
C THR A 34 4.32 -31.93 0.92
N LYS A 35 4.92 -32.73 1.79
CA LYS A 35 4.36 -34.05 2.15
C LYS A 35 3.05 -33.87 2.89
N ASN A 36 2.17 -34.88 2.80
CA ASN A 36 0.98 -34.91 3.64
C ASN A 36 1.38 -34.98 5.11
N ARG A 37 0.58 -34.37 5.95
CA ARG A 37 0.69 -34.48 7.40
C ARG A 37 -0.05 -35.73 7.85
N THR A 38 0.33 -36.28 8.98
CA THR A 38 -0.25 -37.53 9.49
C THR A 38 -0.76 -37.36 10.91
N LEU A 39 -2.02 -37.75 11.14
CA LEU A 39 -2.56 -37.95 12.47
C LEU A 39 -2.54 -39.43 12.79
N THR A 40 -1.79 -39.84 13.81
CA THR A 40 -1.69 -41.25 14.25
C THR A 40 -2.76 -41.64 15.24
N LYS A 41 -3.45 -40.68 15.83
CA LYS A 41 -4.56 -40.88 16.79
C LYS A 41 -5.51 -39.67 16.79
N ARG A 42 -6.70 -39.85 17.36
CA ARG A 42 -7.67 -38.75 17.53
C ARG A 42 -7.09 -37.69 18.49
N VAL A 43 -7.12 -36.44 18.07
CA VAL A 43 -6.68 -35.28 18.85
C VAL A 43 -7.77 -34.21 18.87
N ARG A 44 -7.79 -33.41 19.93
CA ARG A 44 -8.78 -32.33 20.10
C ARG A 44 -8.49 -31.12 19.23
N SER A 45 -7.22 -30.87 18.96
CA SER A 45 -6.75 -29.77 18.14
C SER A 45 -5.37 -30.05 17.55
N VAL A 46 -5.09 -29.46 16.39
CA VAL A 46 -3.78 -29.49 15.74
C VAL A 46 -3.36 -28.04 15.50
N SER A 47 -2.11 -27.73 15.78
CA SER A 47 -1.52 -26.41 15.49
C SER A 47 -0.40 -26.56 14.48
N ASP A 48 -0.69 -26.28 13.23
CA ASP A 48 0.24 -26.39 12.12
C ASP A 48 0.63 -25.03 11.56
N LYS A 49 1.87 -24.93 11.11
CA LYS A 49 2.37 -23.77 10.38
C LYS A 49 2.43 -24.08 8.90
N VAL A 50 1.61 -23.36 8.11
CA VAL A 50 1.65 -23.43 6.65
C VAL A 50 2.56 -22.33 6.12
N ALA A 51 3.57 -22.70 5.34
CA ALA A 51 4.57 -21.77 4.85
C ALA A 51 4.00 -20.89 3.71
N ARG A 52 3.33 -21.51 2.74
CA ARG A 52 2.71 -20.85 1.56
C ARG A 52 1.60 -21.73 1.00
N PHE A 53 0.79 -21.15 0.12
CA PHE A 53 -0.17 -21.85 -0.71
C PHE A 53 0.14 -21.60 -2.19
N ARG A 54 -0.23 -22.52 -3.07
CA ARG A 54 -0.30 -22.26 -4.51
C ARG A 54 -1.41 -21.23 -4.79
N TYR A 55 -1.33 -20.65 -5.96
CA TYR A 55 -2.40 -19.83 -6.50
C TYR A 55 -2.74 -20.34 -7.91
N ASN A 56 -3.96 -20.88 -8.08
CA ASN A 56 -4.41 -21.47 -9.33
C ASN A 56 -3.41 -22.47 -9.92
N GLY A 57 -2.95 -23.41 -9.08
CA GLY A 57 -1.96 -24.43 -9.48
C GLY A 57 -0.51 -23.94 -9.58
N ASN A 58 -0.23 -22.63 -9.45
CA ASN A 58 1.11 -22.09 -9.60
C ASN A 58 1.87 -21.95 -8.26
N SER A 59 3.07 -22.46 -8.23
CA SER A 59 4.02 -22.31 -7.12
C SER A 59 5.06 -21.21 -7.37
N ASP A 60 5.25 -20.82 -8.63
CA ASP A 60 6.22 -19.83 -9.06
C ASP A 60 5.51 -18.54 -9.48
N TYR A 61 5.88 -17.43 -8.82
CA TYR A 61 5.37 -16.10 -9.15
C TYR A 61 6.15 -15.42 -10.28
N ASN A 62 7.25 -16.00 -10.76
CA ASN A 62 8.12 -15.34 -11.76
C ASN A 62 7.38 -15.06 -13.07
N ARG A 63 6.43 -15.92 -13.46
CA ARG A 63 5.58 -15.69 -14.64
C ARG A 63 4.62 -14.50 -14.51
N PHE A 64 4.42 -13.98 -13.29
CA PHE A 64 3.58 -12.84 -12.98
C PHE A 64 4.38 -11.59 -12.63
N LEU A 65 5.71 -11.62 -12.81
CA LEU A 65 6.54 -10.45 -12.57
C LEU A 65 6.06 -9.27 -13.42
N PRO A 66 6.05 -8.06 -12.84
CA PRO A 66 5.71 -6.87 -13.60
C PRO A 66 6.73 -6.61 -14.70
N ILE A 67 6.28 -5.98 -15.77
CA ILE A 67 7.17 -5.42 -16.80
C ILE A 67 7.69 -4.11 -16.24
N ILE A 68 9.01 -3.94 -16.16
CA ILE A 68 9.64 -2.74 -15.61
C ILE A 68 10.19 -1.91 -16.75
N GLU A 69 9.66 -0.70 -16.91
CA GLU A 69 10.18 0.30 -17.83
C GLU A 69 10.90 1.39 -17.03
N LYS A 70 12.05 1.83 -17.51
CA LYS A 70 12.86 2.86 -16.87
C LYS A 70 12.92 4.12 -17.74
N VAL A 71 12.65 5.26 -17.13
CA VAL A 71 12.87 6.59 -17.69
C VAL A 71 14.02 7.21 -16.93
N ASN A 72 15.19 7.25 -17.57
CA ASN A 72 16.36 7.89 -17.00
C ASN A 72 16.25 9.41 -17.16
N ASP A 73 16.92 10.16 -16.29
CA ASP A 73 17.09 11.60 -16.39
C ASP A 73 15.79 12.41 -16.54
N PHE A 74 14.71 11.96 -15.87
CA PHE A 74 13.47 12.71 -15.86
C PHE A 74 13.66 14.07 -15.18
N LEU A 75 13.21 15.12 -15.84
CA LEU A 75 13.36 16.49 -15.35
C LEU A 75 12.32 16.80 -14.27
N PHE A 76 12.82 17.32 -13.15
CA PHE A 76 12.02 17.97 -12.10
C PHE A 76 12.33 19.46 -12.15
N PRO A 77 11.54 20.29 -12.84
CA PRO A 77 11.90 21.67 -13.17
C PRO A 77 12.16 22.57 -11.94
N SER A 78 11.49 22.27 -10.83
CA SER A 78 11.63 23.05 -9.59
C SER A 78 12.78 22.60 -8.69
N LEU A 79 13.49 21.52 -9.08
CA LEU A 79 14.55 20.89 -8.29
C LEU A 79 15.86 20.82 -9.07
N PRO A 80 17.02 20.82 -8.38
CA PRO A 80 18.32 20.88 -9.03
C PRO A 80 18.72 19.59 -9.76
N SER A 81 18.12 18.44 -9.39
CA SER A 81 18.57 17.14 -9.89
C SER A 81 17.53 16.44 -10.75
N ARG A 82 18.00 15.88 -11.86
CA ARG A 82 17.24 14.88 -12.62
C ARG A 82 17.25 13.54 -11.87
N ARG A 83 16.27 12.69 -12.12
CA ARG A 83 16.19 11.39 -11.46
C ARG A 83 15.55 10.34 -12.35
N ALA A 84 15.77 9.08 -12.03
CA ALA A 84 15.08 8.01 -12.71
C ALA A 84 13.65 7.85 -12.17
N ILE A 85 12.75 7.47 -13.08
CA ILE A 85 11.42 6.97 -12.78
C ILE A 85 11.33 5.57 -13.36
N GLN A 86 10.84 4.63 -12.57
CA GLN A 86 10.64 3.27 -13.01
C GLN A 86 9.15 2.94 -12.91
N VAL A 87 8.60 2.37 -13.99
CA VAL A 87 7.18 2.07 -14.09
C VAL A 87 6.99 0.55 -14.14
N LEU A 88 6.34 0.01 -13.12
CA LEU A 88 5.99 -1.39 -13.04
C LEU A 88 4.59 -1.58 -13.61
N LEU A 89 4.54 -2.13 -14.82
CA LEU A 89 3.30 -2.50 -15.49
C LEU A 89 2.87 -3.91 -15.09
N PRO A 90 1.58 -4.21 -14.98
CA PRO A 90 1.11 -5.57 -14.80
C PRO A 90 1.69 -6.53 -15.85
N TYR A 91 2.01 -7.76 -15.45
CA TYR A 91 2.64 -8.76 -16.34
C TYR A 91 1.94 -8.98 -17.68
N ASN A 92 0.62 -8.77 -17.71
CA ASN A 92 -0.24 -8.92 -18.90
C ASN A 92 -0.67 -7.58 -19.52
N TYR A 93 0.06 -6.51 -19.23
CA TYR A 93 -0.28 -5.16 -19.69
C TYR A 93 -0.49 -5.10 -21.21
N TYR A 94 0.46 -5.61 -21.98
CA TYR A 94 0.40 -5.56 -23.45
C TYR A 94 -0.61 -6.56 -24.07
N ILE A 95 -1.06 -7.56 -23.30
CA ILE A 95 -2.06 -8.54 -23.77
C ILE A 95 -3.48 -7.96 -23.72
N ASN A 96 -3.72 -6.95 -22.88
CA ASN A 96 -5.04 -6.35 -22.67
C ASN A 96 -5.04 -4.86 -23.08
N PRO A 97 -5.14 -4.55 -24.40
CA PRO A 97 -4.96 -3.18 -24.91
C PRO A 97 -6.02 -2.19 -24.41
N ASP A 98 -7.24 -2.64 -24.16
CA ASP A 98 -8.36 -1.77 -23.75
C ASP A 98 -8.40 -1.53 -22.24
N LYS A 99 -7.64 -2.31 -21.46
CA LYS A 99 -7.67 -2.22 -20.02
C LYS A 99 -6.92 -0.98 -19.53
N ARG A 100 -7.56 -0.23 -18.63
CA ARG A 100 -6.95 0.90 -17.90
C ARG A 100 -6.70 0.53 -16.45
N TYR A 101 -5.74 1.20 -15.85
CA TYR A 101 -5.16 0.81 -14.58
C TYR A 101 -5.12 1.95 -13.58
N LYS A 102 -5.36 1.65 -12.30
CA LYS A 102 -5.10 2.53 -11.18
C LYS A 102 -3.59 2.78 -11.06
N VAL A 103 -3.18 3.90 -10.46
CA VAL A 103 -1.76 4.26 -10.35
C VAL A 103 -1.37 4.51 -8.91
N LEU A 104 -0.24 3.93 -8.49
CA LEU A 104 0.41 4.18 -7.20
C LEU A 104 1.80 4.76 -7.43
N TYR A 105 1.99 6.02 -7.06
CA TYR A 105 3.30 6.68 -7.01
C TYR A 105 4.01 6.33 -5.71
N LEU A 106 5.25 5.86 -5.77
CA LEU A 106 6.06 5.52 -4.61
C LEU A 106 7.36 6.28 -4.59
N ASN A 107 7.62 6.91 -3.46
CA ASN A 107 8.88 7.59 -3.18
C ASN A 107 10.01 6.59 -2.92
N ASP A 108 11.26 7.02 -3.02
CA ASP A 108 12.47 6.21 -2.79
C ASP A 108 12.56 5.00 -3.73
N GLY A 109 12.38 5.23 -5.03
CA GLY A 109 12.34 4.21 -6.07
C GLY A 109 13.49 3.22 -6.01
N GLN A 110 14.70 3.68 -5.65
CA GLN A 110 15.91 2.86 -5.50
C GLN A 110 15.75 1.73 -4.48
N ASN A 111 14.89 1.91 -3.45
CA ASN A 111 14.74 0.97 -2.35
C ASN A 111 13.59 -0.04 -2.56
N LEU A 112 12.94 -0.03 -3.71
CA LEU A 112 11.73 -0.83 -3.88
C LEU A 112 12.02 -2.27 -4.33
N TRP A 113 13.01 -2.51 -5.18
CA TRP A 113 13.41 -3.87 -5.64
C TRP A 113 14.88 -4.03 -5.98
N ASP A 114 15.69 -2.99 -6.02
CA ASP A 114 17.10 -3.09 -6.32
C ASP A 114 17.82 -3.88 -5.21
N LYS A 115 18.48 -4.97 -5.60
CA LYS A 115 19.23 -5.81 -4.67
C LYS A 115 20.49 -5.13 -4.15
N SER A 116 20.99 -4.11 -4.83
CA SER A 116 22.13 -3.30 -4.42
C SER A 116 21.77 -2.15 -3.49
N ALA A 117 20.49 -1.94 -3.18
CA ALA A 117 20.04 -0.89 -2.27
C ALA A 117 20.70 -1.03 -0.89
N PRO A 118 21.35 0.03 -0.35
CA PRO A 118 22.26 -0.07 0.80
C PRO A 118 21.57 -0.47 2.10
N PHE A 119 20.27 -0.25 2.21
CA PHE A 119 19.46 -0.58 3.40
C PHE A 119 18.54 -1.78 3.16
N GLY A 120 18.72 -2.51 2.04
CA GLY A 120 17.81 -3.53 1.56
C GLY A 120 16.67 -2.93 0.73
N ASN A 121 15.72 -3.77 0.36
CA ASN A 121 14.59 -3.34 -0.47
C ASN A 121 13.27 -4.00 -0.07
N TRP A 122 12.17 -3.53 -0.67
CA TRP A 122 10.83 -4.04 -0.40
C TRP A 122 10.52 -5.35 -1.13
N SER A 123 11.34 -5.77 -2.11
CA SER A 123 11.02 -6.82 -3.08
C SER A 123 9.66 -6.58 -3.75
N LEU A 124 9.41 -5.34 -4.13
CA LEU A 124 8.10 -4.89 -4.61
C LEU A 124 7.67 -5.62 -5.88
N ASP A 125 8.60 -5.91 -6.78
CA ASP A 125 8.39 -6.72 -7.98
C ASP A 125 7.77 -8.08 -7.65
N GLN A 126 8.32 -8.78 -6.66
CA GLN A 126 7.80 -10.06 -6.16
C GLN A 126 6.43 -9.90 -5.47
N LYS A 127 6.22 -8.78 -4.77
CA LYS A 127 4.92 -8.50 -4.11
C LYS A 127 3.82 -8.23 -5.12
N ILE A 128 4.13 -7.48 -6.19
CA ILE A 128 3.21 -7.26 -7.31
C ILE A 128 2.94 -8.57 -8.06
N ALA A 129 3.96 -9.40 -8.30
CA ALA A 129 3.77 -10.73 -8.87
C ALA A 129 2.83 -11.61 -8.02
N GLN A 130 2.96 -11.57 -6.69
CA GLN A 130 2.06 -12.27 -5.77
C GLN A 130 0.62 -11.79 -5.89
N LEU A 131 0.37 -10.48 -6.00
CA LEU A 131 -0.96 -9.91 -6.23
C LEU A 131 -1.52 -10.34 -7.58
N SER A 132 -0.69 -10.33 -8.63
CA SER A 132 -1.06 -10.75 -9.98
C SER A 132 -1.47 -12.22 -10.04
N ALA A 133 -0.70 -13.11 -9.39
CA ALA A 133 -1.01 -14.54 -9.29
C ALA A 133 -2.34 -14.80 -8.59
N GLY A 134 -2.74 -13.92 -7.65
CA GLY A 134 -4.05 -13.95 -7.00
C GLY A 134 -5.18 -13.27 -7.78
N GLY A 135 -4.96 -12.87 -9.04
CA GLY A 135 -5.95 -12.15 -9.86
C GLY A 135 -6.26 -10.73 -9.38
N LYS A 136 -5.44 -10.17 -8.50
CA LYS A 136 -5.70 -8.90 -7.80
C LYS A 136 -4.87 -7.72 -8.27
N ASN A 137 -4.08 -7.85 -9.33
CA ASN A 137 -3.24 -6.77 -9.82
C ASN A 137 -3.92 -5.96 -10.93
N ASN A 138 -4.38 -4.76 -10.58
CA ASN A 138 -4.91 -3.75 -11.49
C ASN A 138 -4.25 -2.38 -11.23
N VAL A 139 -2.97 -2.39 -10.80
CA VAL A 139 -2.27 -1.18 -10.39
C VAL A 139 -0.95 -1.08 -11.15
N ILE A 140 -0.72 0.05 -11.82
CA ILE A 140 0.59 0.48 -12.29
C ILE A 140 1.31 1.12 -11.09
N VAL A 141 2.55 0.74 -10.84
CA VAL A 141 3.36 1.39 -9.81
C VAL A 141 4.41 2.27 -10.48
N VAL A 142 4.47 3.52 -10.07
CA VAL A 142 5.46 4.51 -10.53
C VAL A 142 6.43 4.78 -9.38
N ALA A 143 7.61 4.24 -9.47
CA ALA A 143 8.68 4.41 -8.50
C ALA A 143 9.53 5.62 -8.87
N ILE A 144 9.62 6.58 -7.97
CA ILE A 144 10.33 7.84 -8.18
C ILE A 144 11.60 7.82 -7.31
N ASP A 145 12.75 7.85 -7.97
CA ASP A 145 14.02 7.90 -7.25
C ASP A 145 14.15 9.22 -6.48
N HIS A 146 14.76 9.20 -5.31
CA HIS A 146 15.10 10.41 -4.57
C HIS A 146 16.35 11.09 -5.14
N GLY A 147 16.53 12.37 -4.89
CA GLY A 147 17.64 13.19 -5.38
C GLY A 147 18.97 13.02 -4.63
N GLY A 148 19.27 11.82 -4.12
CA GLY A 148 20.53 11.56 -3.41
C GLY A 148 20.66 12.40 -2.13
N GLN A 149 21.66 13.26 -2.06
CA GLN A 149 21.91 14.15 -0.91
C GLN A 149 20.78 15.15 -0.66
N GLU A 150 20.03 15.53 -1.70
CA GLU A 150 18.89 16.45 -1.59
C GLU A 150 17.65 15.79 -1.00
N ARG A 151 17.62 14.44 -0.82
CA ARG A 151 16.46 13.68 -0.36
C ARG A 151 15.82 14.25 0.90
N ILE A 152 16.60 14.59 1.90
CA ILE A 152 16.07 15.11 3.18
C ILE A 152 15.31 16.41 2.93
N LYS A 153 15.90 17.33 2.17
CA LYS A 153 15.35 18.63 1.83
C LYS A 153 14.09 18.49 0.95
N GLU A 154 14.14 17.62 -0.08
CA GLU A 154 13.05 17.36 -1.00
C GLU A 154 11.86 16.65 -0.32
N PHE A 155 12.09 15.87 0.73
CA PHE A 155 11.03 15.18 1.47
C PHE A 155 10.61 15.92 2.74
N THR A 156 11.20 17.08 3.02
CA THR A 156 10.77 17.98 4.08
C THR A 156 9.69 18.92 3.54
N PRO A 157 8.44 18.80 4.04
CA PRO A 157 7.28 19.44 3.39
C PRO A 157 7.17 20.95 3.65
N ILE A 158 7.67 21.42 4.81
CA ILE A 158 7.56 22.81 5.27
C ILE A 158 8.87 23.28 5.90
N ASN A 159 9.12 24.58 5.84
CA ASN A 159 10.22 25.22 6.57
C ASN A 159 9.95 25.25 8.09
N GLY A 160 11.00 25.51 8.86
CA GLY A 160 10.89 25.56 10.32
C GLY A 160 10.86 24.19 11.00
N THR A 161 11.23 23.15 10.26
CA THR A 161 11.42 21.79 10.81
C THR A 161 12.82 21.63 11.43
N ARG A 162 13.02 20.51 12.12
CA ARG A 162 14.32 20.17 12.74
C ARG A 162 15.45 19.90 11.75
N VAL A 163 15.13 19.73 10.45
CA VAL A 163 16.09 19.34 9.41
C VAL A 163 16.42 20.49 8.43
N GLY A 164 15.96 21.69 8.69
CA GLY A 164 16.35 22.91 7.95
C GLY A 164 15.43 23.26 6.79
N LYS A 165 16.04 23.65 5.64
CA LYS A 165 15.30 24.11 4.45
C LYS A 165 14.46 22.98 3.83
N ALA A 166 13.29 23.35 3.33
CA ALA A 166 12.31 22.45 2.74
C ALA A 166 12.07 22.76 1.26
N ASP A 167 12.19 21.73 0.41
CA ASP A 167 11.79 21.77 -1.00
C ASP A 167 10.65 20.76 -1.30
N GLY A 168 10.01 20.21 -0.27
CA GLY A 168 8.96 19.21 -0.42
C GLY A 168 7.77 19.69 -1.24
N GLN A 169 7.39 20.97 -1.12
CA GLN A 169 6.34 21.56 -1.94
C GLN A 169 6.71 21.60 -3.43
N LYS A 170 7.99 21.92 -3.75
CA LYS A 170 8.50 21.89 -5.12
C LYS A 170 8.48 20.46 -5.67
N TYR A 171 8.98 19.51 -4.89
CA TYR A 171 8.97 18.10 -5.23
C TYR A 171 7.55 17.60 -5.57
N LEU A 172 6.57 17.89 -4.73
CA LEU A 172 5.19 17.50 -4.96
C LEU A 172 4.56 18.18 -6.18
N ARG A 173 4.86 19.47 -6.41
CA ARG A 173 4.41 20.17 -7.62
C ARG A 173 4.97 19.53 -8.88
N ASP A 174 6.22 19.14 -8.90
CA ASP A 174 6.84 18.48 -10.05
C ASP A 174 6.24 17.08 -10.28
N ILE A 175 5.88 16.34 -9.22
CA ILE A 175 5.13 15.10 -9.38
C ILE A 175 3.78 15.35 -10.06
N VAL A 176 3.03 16.33 -9.57
CA VAL A 176 1.67 16.62 -10.07
C VAL A 176 1.69 17.21 -11.47
N ASN A 177 2.62 18.12 -11.75
CA ASN A 177 2.61 18.89 -13.01
C ASN A 177 3.47 18.28 -14.11
N CYS A 178 4.42 17.38 -13.77
CA CYS A 178 5.33 16.80 -14.76
C CYS A 178 5.22 15.26 -14.79
N VAL A 179 5.43 14.59 -13.64
CA VAL A 179 5.46 13.13 -13.60
C VAL A 179 4.08 12.55 -13.93
N LYS A 180 3.03 13.00 -13.24
CA LYS A 180 1.68 12.45 -13.44
C LYS A 180 1.16 12.66 -14.87
N PRO A 181 1.23 13.84 -15.48
CA PRO A 181 0.82 14.02 -16.87
C PRO A 181 1.59 13.15 -17.85
N TYR A 182 2.91 13.00 -17.65
CA TYR A 182 3.74 12.10 -18.46
C TYR A 182 3.26 10.64 -18.35
N ILE A 183 3.00 10.16 -17.14
CA ILE A 183 2.52 8.79 -16.91
C ILE A 183 1.12 8.60 -17.53
N ASP A 184 0.22 9.55 -17.35
CA ASP A 184 -1.15 9.44 -17.88
C ASP A 184 -1.18 9.52 -19.42
N SER A 185 -0.25 10.24 -20.05
CA SER A 185 -0.13 10.31 -21.51
C SER A 185 0.49 9.06 -22.13
N LYS A 186 1.46 8.45 -21.43
CA LYS A 186 2.23 7.31 -21.95
C LYS A 186 1.58 5.96 -21.66
N TYR A 187 0.86 5.84 -20.57
CA TYR A 187 0.29 4.57 -20.10
C TYR A 187 -1.22 4.61 -19.99
N ARG A 188 -1.86 3.46 -20.08
CA ARG A 188 -3.32 3.32 -19.96
C ARG A 188 -3.75 3.41 -18.49
N THR A 189 -3.73 4.62 -17.97
CA THR A 189 -4.13 4.92 -16.58
C THR A 189 -5.62 5.24 -16.47
N LEU A 190 -6.11 5.17 -15.23
CA LEU A 190 -7.33 5.80 -14.75
C LEU A 190 -6.91 7.06 -13.99
N PRO A 191 -6.92 8.25 -14.62
CA PRO A 191 -6.25 9.45 -14.09
C PRO A 191 -6.96 10.12 -12.92
N GLN A 192 -8.20 9.72 -12.63
CA GLN A 192 -9.03 10.34 -11.58
C GLN A 192 -8.45 10.04 -10.20
N ARG A 193 -8.69 10.93 -9.24
CA ARG A 193 -8.15 10.88 -7.88
C ARG A 193 -8.46 9.57 -7.14
N GLU A 194 -9.65 9.02 -7.30
CA GLU A 194 -10.08 7.77 -6.67
C GLU A 194 -9.28 6.54 -7.17
N ASN A 195 -8.58 6.68 -8.28
CA ASN A 195 -7.70 5.68 -8.88
C ASN A 195 -6.21 6.01 -8.70
N THR A 196 -5.89 7.16 -8.11
CA THR A 196 -4.53 7.67 -7.96
C THR A 196 -4.11 7.65 -6.50
N GLY A 197 -2.97 7.02 -6.23
CA GLY A 197 -2.38 6.98 -4.89
C GLY A 197 -0.93 7.42 -4.88
N ILE A 198 -0.47 7.85 -3.71
CA ILE A 198 0.94 8.14 -3.43
C ILE A 198 1.34 7.51 -2.10
N GLY A 199 2.61 7.12 -1.98
CA GLY A 199 3.07 6.49 -0.76
C GLY A 199 4.59 6.42 -0.63
N GLY A 200 5.01 5.87 0.49
CA GLY A 200 6.41 5.64 0.83
C GLY A 200 6.59 5.33 2.30
N SER A 201 7.85 5.16 2.69
CA SER A 201 8.24 4.93 4.08
C SER A 201 9.07 6.07 4.62
N SER A 202 9.12 6.18 5.96
CA SER A 202 9.99 7.15 6.63
C SER A 202 9.71 8.60 6.16
N MET A 203 10.71 9.30 5.62
CA MET A 203 10.56 10.61 4.98
C MET A 203 9.62 10.56 3.78
N GLY A 204 9.67 9.46 2.96
CA GLY A 204 8.75 9.22 1.86
C GLY A 204 7.30 9.08 2.31
N GLY A 205 7.07 8.51 3.50
CA GLY A 205 5.77 8.48 4.14
C GLY A 205 5.30 9.87 4.60
N LEU A 206 6.22 10.66 5.17
CA LEU A 206 5.91 12.03 5.59
C LEU A 206 5.48 12.91 4.41
N ILE A 207 6.28 12.95 3.35
CA ILE A 207 5.94 13.78 2.17
C ILE A 207 4.66 13.30 1.48
N SER A 208 4.33 12.00 1.55
CA SER A 208 3.07 11.47 1.02
C SER A 208 1.83 11.92 1.80
N ILE A 209 1.93 12.17 3.11
CA ILE A 209 0.85 12.81 3.89
C ILE A 209 0.58 14.20 3.32
N TYR A 210 1.63 14.99 3.12
CA TYR A 210 1.51 16.34 2.58
C TYR A 210 1.03 16.36 1.12
N ALA A 211 1.34 15.34 0.33
CA ALA A 211 0.76 15.19 -1.01
C ALA A 211 -0.77 15.11 -0.97
N GLY A 212 -1.33 14.33 -0.05
CA GLY A 212 -2.78 14.23 0.12
C GLY A 212 -3.42 15.52 0.63
N ILE A 213 -2.69 16.33 1.42
CA ILE A 213 -3.16 17.61 1.94
C ILE A 213 -3.11 18.71 0.88
N MET A 214 -1.98 18.80 0.15
CA MET A 214 -1.74 19.87 -0.83
C MET A 214 -2.45 19.65 -2.15
N PHE A 215 -2.67 18.40 -2.53
CA PHE A 215 -3.28 18.00 -3.80
C PHE A 215 -4.43 16.99 -3.58
N PRO A 216 -5.45 17.40 -2.83
CA PRO A 216 -6.57 16.53 -2.48
C PRO A 216 -7.43 16.14 -3.69
N ASP A 217 -7.39 16.89 -4.76
CA ASP A 217 -8.02 16.64 -6.05
C ASP A 217 -7.26 15.62 -6.92
N ILE A 218 -6.01 15.30 -6.56
CA ILE A 218 -5.14 14.38 -7.30
C ILE A 218 -5.01 13.03 -6.60
N PHE A 219 -4.74 13.03 -5.27
CA PHE A 219 -4.43 11.82 -4.52
C PHE A 219 -5.59 11.40 -3.60
N GLY A 220 -6.35 10.40 -4.01
CA GLY A 220 -7.42 9.80 -3.21
C GLY A 220 -6.97 8.63 -2.34
N LYS A 221 -5.72 8.15 -2.49
CA LYS A 221 -5.20 6.99 -1.78
C LYS A 221 -3.79 7.24 -1.27
N LEU A 222 -3.57 7.04 0.04
CA LEU A 222 -2.29 7.29 0.67
C LEU A 222 -1.76 6.01 1.32
N MET A 223 -0.51 5.61 0.99
CA MET A 223 0.19 4.49 1.59
C MET A 223 1.35 5.01 2.44
N ILE A 224 1.17 5.05 3.73
CA ILE A 224 2.04 5.73 4.68
C ILE A 224 2.68 4.71 5.63
N PHE A 225 3.96 4.42 5.44
CA PHE A 225 4.69 3.48 6.26
C PHE A 225 5.70 4.19 7.17
N SER A 226 5.54 4.02 8.47
CA SER A 226 6.47 4.52 9.50
C SER A 226 6.95 5.95 9.23
N PRO A 227 6.05 6.93 9.00
CA PRO A 227 6.43 8.28 8.57
C PRO A 227 7.30 8.98 9.61
N SER A 228 8.27 9.77 9.15
CA SER A 228 9.20 10.54 9.98
C SER A 228 8.51 11.74 10.66
N LEU A 229 7.46 11.49 11.44
CA LEU A 229 6.67 12.53 12.12
C LEU A 229 7.47 13.35 13.14
N TRP A 230 8.61 12.83 13.61
CA TRP A 230 9.52 13.52 14.51
C TRP A 230 10.18 14.76 13.90
N ILE A 231 10.16 14.89 12.58
CA ILE A 231 10.70 16.05 11.85
C ILE A 231 9.82 17.28 12.05
N ILE A 232 8.52 17.09 12.04
CA ILE A 232 7.54 18.14 12.29
C ILE A 232 7.22 18.24 13.79
N GLN A 233 6.81 19.41 14.24
CA GLN A 233 6.39 19.59 15.61
C GLN A 233 5.06 18.86 15.88
N ASN A 234 4.83 18.40 17.12
CA ASN A 234 3.59 17.71 17.47
C ASN A 234 2.35 18.57 17.19
N SER A 235 2.43 19.87 17.40
CA SER A 235 1.36 20.84 17.06
C SER A 235 1.00 20.81 15.57
N HIS A 236 1.98 20.59 14.67
CA HIS A 236 1.72 20.43 13.25
C HIS A 236 0.93 19.15 12.94
N ILE A 237 1.18 18.05 13.64
CA ILE A 237 0.39 16.81 13.44
C ILE A 237 -1.07 17.07 13.79
N GLU A 238 -1.34 17.85 14.84
CA GLU A 238 -2.68 18.20 15.29
C GLU A 238 -3.40 19.17 14.35
N THR A 239 -2.65 19.96 13.58
CA THR A 239 -3.19 20.93 12.62
C THR A 239 -3.27 20.40 11.18
N LEU A 240 -2.77 19.18 10.90
CA LEU A 240 -2.93 18.57 9.58
C LEU A 240 -4.43 18.45 9.25
N ARG A 241 -4.85 19.03 8.12
CA ARG A 241 -6.23 18.98 7.65
C ARG A 241 -6.29 18.44 6.23
N PHE A 242 -7.10 17.40 6.06
CA PHE A 242 -7.47 16.91 4.75
C PHE A 242 -8.72 17.64 4.26
N PHE A 243 -8.69 18.05 3.02
CA PHE A 243 -9.81 18.80 2.48
C PHE A 243 -10.99 17.85 2.21
N THR A 244 -12.11 18.13 2.82
CA THR A 244 -13.40 17.50 2.53
C THR A 244 -14.13 18.35 1.49
N PRO A 245 -14.93 17.76 0.58
CA PRO A 245 -15.68 16.49 0.70
C PRO A 245 -15.07 15.30 -0.03
N PHE A 246 -13.78 15.24 -0.28
CA PHE A 246 -13.19 14.19 -1.10
C PHE A 246 -13.01 12.87 -0.35
N GLN A 247 -13.55 11.78 -0.89
CA GLN A 247 -13.31 10.43 -0.35
C GLN A 247 -11.83 10.07 -0.42
N THR A 248 -11.21 9.83 0.73
CA THR A 248 -9.77 9.54 0.84
C THR A 248 -9.55 8.26 1.63
N LYS A 249 -8.70 7.35 1.12
CA LYS A 249 -8.26 6.15 1.84
C LYS A 249 -6.82 6.30 2.28
N ILE A 250 -6.55 6.11 3.56
CA ILE A 250 -5.23 6.27 4.16
C ILE A 250 -4.83 4.98 4.87
N TYR A 251 -3.83 4.28 4.32
CA TYR A 251 -3.25 3.10 4.94
C TYR A 251 -2.01 3.49 5.73
N LEU A 252 -2.07 3.32 7.03
CA LEU A 252 -0.98 3.60 7.97
C LEU A 252 -0.34 2.29 8.45
N TYR A 253 0.99 2.23 8.48
CA TYR A 253 1.73 1.13 9.10
C TYR A 253 2.79 1.68 10.05
N ALA A 254 3.00 0.98 11.18
CA ALA A 254 4.10 1.26 12.11
C ALA A 254 4.61 -0.02 12.78
N GLY A 255 5.91 -0.07 13.03
CA GLY A 255 6.55 -1.13 13.79
C GLY A 255 6.66 -0.78 15.29
N GLY A 256 6.36 -1.75 16.15
CA GLY A 256 6.41 -1.59 17.60
C GLY A 256 7.83 -1.51 18.18
N LYS A 257 8.85 -1.87 17.39
CA LYS A 257 10.28 -1.83 17.78
C LYS A 257 11.08 -0.79 16.97
N GLU A 258 10.43 0.27 16.48
CA GLU A 258 11.11 1.35 15.73
C GLU A 258 11.66 2.41 16.68
N SER A 259 10.81 3.09 17.40
CA SER A 259 11.18 4.08 18.42
C SER A 259 10.07 4.22 19.45
N ALA A 260 10.38 4.78 20.62
CA ALA A 260 9.39 5.05 21.65
C ALA A 260 8.29 6.01 21.20
N SER A 261 8.58 6.94 20.30
CA SER A 261 7.62 7.93 19.79
C SER A 261 6.77 7.44 18.62
N MET A 262 7.17 6.38 17.91
CA MET A 262 6.50 5.95 16.67
C MET A 262 5.02 5.63 16.91
N LEU A 263 4.72 4.69 17.77
CA LEU A 263 3.33 4.27 18.00
C LEU A 263 2.44 5.38 18.59
N PRO A 264 2.89 6.16 19.60
CA PRO A 264 2.14 7.31 20.07
C PRO A 264 1.81 8.32 18.95
N SER A 265 2.79 8.67 18.12
CA SER A 265 2.59 9.61 17.01
C SER A 265 1.63 9.07 15.95
N MET A 266 1.71 7.78 15.62
CA MET A 266 0.81 7.15 14.64
C MET A 266 -0.64 7.06 15.15
N ARG A 267 -0.83 6.78 16.43
CA ARG A 267 -2.18 6.78 17.05
C ARG A 267 -2.76 8.19 17.08
N ARG A 268 -1.94 9.20 17.39
CA ARG A 268 -2.35 10.61 17.35
C ARG A 268 -2.74 11.03 15.94
N LEU A 269 -1.92 10.69 14.93
CA LEU A 269 -2.25 10.96 13.54
C LEU A 269 -3.58 10.31 13.12
N LYS A 270 -3.76 9.02 13.43
CA LYS A 270 -5.01 8.30 13.14
C LYS A 270 -6.20 8.98 13.81
N HIS A 271 -6.10 9.28 15.12
CA HIS A 271 -7.17 9.95 15.87
C HIS A 271 -7.52 11.31 15.26
N ASN A 272 -6.51 12.10 14.88
CA ASN A 272 -6.71 13.41 14.26
C ASN A 272 -7.41 13.30 12.89
N LEU A 273 -7.06 12.31 12.07
CA LEU A 273 -7.72 12.05 10.79
C LEU A 273 -9.18 11.63 10.97
N GLU A 274 -9.47 10.76 11.94
CA GLU A 274 -10.83 10.30 12.24
C GLU A 274 -11.69 11.43 12.85
N ALA A 275 -11.09 12.30 13.67
CA ALA A 275 -11.79 13.44 14.26
C ALA A 275 -12.22 14.49 13.22
N GLN A 276 -11.44 14.68 12.15
CA GLN A 276 -11.79 15.58 11.06
C GLN A 276 -13.02 15.12 10.28
N ASP A 277 -13.25 13.80 10.23
CA ASP A 277 -14.26 13.16 9.40
C ASP A 277 -15.55 12.81 10.17
N PHE A 278 -15.75 13.42 11.33
CA PHE A 278 -16.82 13.02 12.26
C PHE A 278 -18.22 13.02 11.62
N PHE A 279 -18.51 13.98 10.75
CA PHE A 279 -19.84 14.13 10.14
C PHE A 279 -19.97 13.50 8.75
N GLN A 280 -18.92 13.53 7.93
CA GLN A 280 -19.00 13.21 6.50
C GLN A 280 -18.59 11.77 6.18
N LYS A 281 -17.74 11.14 7.01
CA LYS A 281 -17.20 9.79 6.84
C LYS A 281 -16.60 9.56 5.44
N VAL A 282 -15.89 10.55 4.95
CA VAL A 282 -15.21 10.52 3.65
C VAL A 282 -13.74 10.10 3.76
N ILE A 283 -13.16 10.07 4.98
CA ILE A 283 -11.80 9.61 5.23
C ILE A 283 -11.82 8.20 5.83
N ASP A 284 -11.39 7.21 5.07
CA ASP A 284 -11.24 5.82 5.56
C ASP A 284 -9.78 5.58 5.96
N VAL A 285 -9.52 5.40 7.25
CA VAL A 285 -8.18 5.23 7.81
C VAL A 285 -8.00 3.83 8.38
N LYS A 286 -6.97 3.13 7.91
CA LYS A 286 -6.54 1.86 8.49
C LYS A 286 -5.14 1.98 9.07
N LEU A 287 -4.98 1.68 10.35
CA LEU A 287 -3.67 1.57 11.01
C LEU A 287 -3.35 0.09 11.29
N THR A 288 -2.25 -0.38 10.72
CA THR A 288 -1.66 -1.70 11.01
C THR A 288 -0.40 -1.51 11.86
N ILE A 289 -0.32 -2.24 12.97
CA ILE A 289 0.84 -2.26 13.87
C ILE A 289 1.46 -3.65 13.85
N ASP A 290 2.75 -3.76 13.47
CA ASP A 290 3.55 -4.96 13.68
C ASP A 290 4.28 -4.85 15.04
N PRO A 291 3.89 -5.60 16.09
CA PRO A 291 4.52 -5.48 17.43
C PRO A 291 6.03 -5.79 17.42
N LYS A 292 6.50 -6.55 16.42
CA LYS A 292 7.91 -6.91 16.21
C LYS A 292 8.53 -6.13 15.03
N GLY A 293 7.79 -5.18 14.47
CA GLY A 293 8.22 -4.35 13.35
C GLY A 293 9.38 -3.44 13.74
N ARG A 294 10.36 -3.33 12.83
CA ARG A 294 11.50 -2.41 12.90
C ARG A 294 11.44 -1.47 11.70
N HIS A 295 12.14 -0.36 11.77
CA HIS A 295 12.24 0.64 10.70
C HIS A 295 13.15 0.13 9.57
N THR A 296 12.63 -0.76 8.72
CA THR A 296 13.42 -1.41 7.66
C THR A 296 12.59 -1.71 6.42
N GLU A 297 13.25 -1.69 5.25
CA GLU A 297 12.68 -2.00 3.95
C GLU A 297 12.00 -3.38 3.92
N THR A 298 12.62 -4.38 4.55
CA THR A 298 12.05 -5.73 4.63
C THR A 298 10.69 -5.77 5.33
N LYS A 299 10.48 -4.92 6.35
CA LYS A 299 9.20 -4.84 7.07
C LYS A 299 8.15 -4.14 6.24
N TRP A 300 8.48 -3.03 5.59
CA TRP A 300 7.60 -2.31 4.70
C TRP A 300 7.22 -3.16 3.47
N GLY A 301 8.20 -3.86 2.89
CA GLY A 301 7.94 -4.79 1.79
C GLY A 301 6.97 -5.94 2.14
N LYS A 302 6.95 -6.41 3.40
CA LYS A 302 5.97 -7.41 3.84
C LYS A 302 4.55 -6.86 3.89
N GLU A 303 4.40 -5.56 4.18
CA GLU A 303 3.11 -4.92 4.37
C GLU A 303 2.47 -4.44 3.05
N VAL A 304 3.26 -4.23 2.00
CA VAL A 304 2.80 -3.70 0.70
C VAL A 304 1.57 -4.43 0.15
N VAL A 305 1.55 -5.77 0.19
CA VAL A 305 0.43 -6.57 -0.36
C VAL A 305 -0.88 -6.23 0.35
N SER A 306 -0.83 -6.11 1.67
CA SER A 306 -2.00 -5.72 2.49
C SER A 306 -2.45 -4.31 2.16
N ALA A 307 -1.49 -3.38 2.05
CA ALA A 307 -1.76 -1.98 1.77
C ALA A 307 -2.37 -1.77 0.38
N VAL A 308 -1.76 -2.34 -0.67
CA VAL A 308 -2.29 -2.25 -2.04
C VAL A 308 -3.66 -2.89 -2.15
N THR A 309 -3.85 -4.07 -1.53
CA THR A 309 -5.17 -4.74 -1.51
C THR A 309 -6.23 -3.84 -0.88
N TRP A 310 -5.95 -3.26 0.28
CA TRP A 310 -6.93 -2.43 0.96
C TRP A 310 -7.19 -1.10 0.25
N LEU A 311 -6.16 -0.46 -0.29
CA LEU A 311 -6.29 0.82 -0.97
C LEU A 311 -7.01 0.72 -2.32
N PHE A 312 -6.73 -0.34 -3.10
CA PHE A 312 -7.10 -0.37 -4.52
C PHE A 312 -8.10 -1.49 -4.90
N ILE A 313 -8.29 -2.49 -4.03
CA ILE A 313 -9.11 -3.67 -4.34
C ILE A 313 -10.36 -3.74 -3.46
N VAL A 314 -10.23 -3.39 -2.18
CA VAL A 314 -11.37 -3.32 -1.25
C VAL A 314 -12.14 -2.03 -1.50
N ASP A 315 -13.44 -2.13 -1.72
CA ASP A 315 -14.27 -0.95 -1.93
C ASP A 315 -14.32 -0.04 -0.69
N PHE A 316 -14.56 1.25 -0.94
CA PHE A 316 -14.78 2.22 0.13
C PHE A 316 -16.00 1.75 0.95
N LYS A 317 -15.86 1.70 2.28
CA LYS A 317 -16.99 1.37 3.15
C LYS A 317 -18.03 2.49 3.05
N ASN A 318 -19.11 2.23 2.32
CA ASN A 318 -20.28 3.11 2.31
C ASN A 318 -20.93 3.10 3.71
N HIS A 319 -20.46 3.99 4.59
CA HIS A 319 -21.11 4.29 5.85
C HIS A 319 -22.27 5.29 5.70
N ILE A 320 -22.67 5.59 4.47
CA ILE A 320 -23.88 6.37 4.21
C ILE A 320 -25.06 5.46 4.53
N ASN A 321 -25.59 5.61 5.74
CA ASN A 321 -26.87 5.04 6.09
C ASN A 321 -27.94 5.69 5.20
N PHE A 322 -28.44 5.01 4.18
CA PHE A 322 -29.56 5.41 3.32
C PHE A 322 -30.85 5.78 4.08
N ARG A 323 -30.89 5.64 5.41
CA ARG A 323 -32.03 6.03 6.24
C ARG A 323 -32.32 7.54 6.22
N PHE A 324 -31.34 8.40 6.03
CA PHE A 324 -31.57 9.87 6.00
C PHE A 324 -32.04 10.38 4.64
N PHE A 325 -31.69 9.73 3.53
CA PHE A 325 -32.12 10.16 2.20
C PHE A 325 -33.61 9.86 1.97
N ASN A 326 -34.13 8.79 2.52
CA ASN A 326 -35.56 8.46 2.43
C ASN A 326 -36.44 9.34 3.33
N LEU A 327 -35.92 9.95 4.39
CA LEU A 327 -36.65 10.90 5.22
C LEU A 327 -36.77 12.27 4.54
N TRP A 328 -35.75 12.71 3.81
CA TRP A 328 -35.81 13.96 3.05
C TRP A 328 -36.73 13.89 1.83
N LEU A 329 -36.77 12.78 1.13
CA LEU A 329 -37.73 12.57 0.00
C LEU A 329 -39.18 12.41 0.48
N LYS A 330 -39.41 11.91 1.69
CA LYS A 330 -40.78 11.83 2.27
C LYS A 330 -41.27 13.19 2.78
N SER A 331 -40.41 14.09 3.21
CA SER A 331 -40.82 15.44 3.63
C SER A 331 -41.21 16.35 2.46
N LYS A 332 -40.64 16.15 1.25
CA LYS A 332 -41.01 16.90 0.05
C LYS A 332 -42.23 16.35 -0.70
N ALA A 333 -42.75 15.19 -0.31
CA ALA A 333 -43.97 14.63 -0.91
C ALA A 333 -45.24 14.94 -0.09
N MET A 334 -45.11 15.78 0.96
CA MET A 334 -46.20 16.22 1.83
C MET A 334 -46.37 17.75 1.87
N GLU A 335 -45.72 18.49 0.98
CA GLU A 335 -46.00 19.87 0.57
C GLU A 335 -46.54 19.87 -0.90
#